data_360be3ebafa69f438167bc5b10444a4d
#
_entry.id   360be3ebafa69f438167bc5b10444a4d
#
_cell.length_a   1.000
_cell.length_b   1.000
_cell.length_c   1.000
_cell.angle_alpha   90.00
_cell.angle_beta   90.00
_cell.angle_gamma   90.00
#
_symmetry.space_group_name_H-M   'P 1'
#
loop_
_entity.id
_entity.type
_entity.pdbx_description
1 polymer ?
#
loop_
_entity_poly.entity_id
_entity_poly.type
_entity_poly.pdbx_seq_one_letter_code
_entity_poly.pdbx_strand_id
1 'polypeptide(L)'
;FHILSLTLWPQDLILLAFILIIAAFTLFTVTALWGRLWCGYTCPQTVWTAIFMYIEQRFEGSRNQRIKLDQEPMSWRKLRKKTLKHCGWGLVAAFTGLTFVSYFVPARQLLPDLLTFSADLGAASFVLLFSAATYINAGYLREKVCTDMCPYARFQSVMFDKNTLVVTYDTDRGEPRGSRKRFASKESHQGDCIDCELCVQVCPTGIDIRDGLQYECIGCALCIDACDSVMEKMGSPKGLVGYASENALAGQKTTGIPPKILGYIAALLVMLALFTSSLFNRSLVDISVSRDRGQLYLPAAGGLIDNVFEIRVTNRSDEVATYRIEAVGITGASILGEESITVLSGELFELGVRLRADPSNLPFPGTPVLFRAVSIHHEAIYAEAESRFIRPAL
;
A
#
# COMPACT_ATOMS: atom_id res chain seq x y z
N PHE A 1 -10.88 3.50 11.32
CA PHE A 1 -11.12 3.09 9.92
C PHE A 1 -12.00 1.86 9.91
N HIS A 2 -13.13 1.92 9.18
CA HIS A 2 -14.03 0.80 9.00
C HIS A 2 -13.73 0.12 7.66
N ILE A 3 -13.38 -1.15 7.70
CA ILE A 3 -13.12 -1.98 6.50
C ILE A 3 -14.05 -3.18 6.59
N LEU A 4 -15.10 -3.20 5.77
CA LEU A 4 -16.19 -4.20 5.85
C LEU A 4 -16.80 -4.19 7.25
N SER A 5 -16.67 -5.29 8.01
CA SER A 5 -17.13 -5.46 9.38
C SER A 5 -16.03 -5.27 10.44
N LEU A 6 -14.84 -4.81 10.04
CA LEU A 6 -13.71 -4.65 10.94
C LEU A 6 -13.41 -3.17 11.17
N THR A 7 -13.45 -2.73 12.43
CA THR A 7 -13.04 -1.40 12.83
C THR A 7 -11.58 -1.45 13.30
N LEU A 8 -10.70 -0.72 12.59
CA LEU A 8 -9.30 -0.59 12.94
C LEU A 8 -9.07 0.69 13.74
N TRP A 9 -8.49 0.54 14.90
CA TRP A 9 -8.12 1.63 15.79
C TRP A 9 -6.65 2.01 15.62
N PRO A 10 -6.20 3.20 16.07
CA PRO A 10 -4.79 3.58 16.01
C PRO A 10 -3.84 2.58 16.71
N GLN A 11 -4.35 1.86 17.72
CA GLN A 11 -3.59 0.83 18.44
C GLN A 11 -3.33 -0.42 17.61
N ASP A 12 -4.09 -0.64 16.53
CA ASP A 12 -3.93 -1.77 15.61
C ASP A 12 -2.84 -1.54 14.55
N LEU A 13 -1.92 -0.59 14.79
CA LEU A 13 -0.82 -0.26 13.88
C LEU A 13 0.05 -1.48 13.52
N ILE A 14 0.11 -2.48 14.40
CA ILE A 14 0.82 -3.74 14.15
C ILE A 14 0.18 -4.53 12.98
N LEU A 15 -1.15 -4.51 12.85
CA LEU A 15 -1.84 -5.14 11.72
C LEU A 15 -1.49 -4.45 10.39
N LEU A 16 -1.39 -3.12 10.39
CA LEU A 16 -0.92 -2.37 9.23
C LEU A 16 0.52 -2.76 8.87
N ALA A 17 1.40 -2.91 9.85
CA ALA A 17 2.78 -3.37 9.60
C ALA A 17 2.80 -4.76 8.95
N PHE A 18 2.01 -5.72 9.43
CA PHE A 18 1.87 -7.03 8.80
C PHE A 18 1.38 -6.93 7.35
N ILE A 19 0.35 -6.12 7.08
CA ILE A 19 -0.18 -5.93 5.72
C ILE A 19 0.92 -5.38 4.80
N LEU A 20 1.68 -4.39 5.23
CA LEU A 20 2.78 -3.81 4.44
C LEU A 20 3.90 -4.84 4.18
N ILE A 21 4.27 -5.65 5.17
CA ILE A 21 5.28 -6.71 5.02
C ILE A 21 4.77 -7.78 4.06
N ILE A 22 3.52 -8.23 4.19
CA ILE A 22 2.90 -9.21 3.29
C ILE A 22 2.86 -8.66 1.85
N ALA A 23 2.48 -7.39 1.68
CA ALA A 23 2.48 -6.73 0.38
C ALA A 23 3.89 -6.69 -0.24
N ALA A 24 4.93 -6.38 0.54
CA ALA A 24 6.31 -6.36 0.08
C ALA A 24 6.79 -7.76 -0.35
N PHE A 25 6.57 -8.80 0.47
CA PHE A 25 6.95 -10.17 0.11
C PHE A 25 6.14 -10.71 -1.08
N THR A 26 4.87 -10.36 -1.20
CA THR A 26 4.05 -10.68 -2.38
C THR A 26 4.66 -10.07 -3.63
N LEU A 27 5.03 -8.79 -3.55
CA LEU A 27 5.65 -8.08 -4.67
C LEU A 27 7.01 -8.70 -5.05
N PHE A 28 7.82 -9.12 -4.08
CA PHE A 28 9.09 -9.82 -4.33
C PHE A 28 8.89 -11.19 -4.97
N THR A 29 7.88 -11.94 -4.52
CA THR A 29 7.54 -13.25 -5.10
C THR A 29 7.07 -13.09 -6.54
N VAL A 30 6.18 -12.14 -6.82
CA VAL A 30 5.70 -11.83 -8.18
C VAL A 30 6.86 -11.42 -9.08
N THR A 31 7.78 -10.59 -8.56
CA THR A 31 8.95 -10.14 -9.33
C THR A 31 9.91 -11.28 -9.65
N ALA A 32 10.16 -12.19 -8.72
CA ALA A 32 11.05 -13.32 -8.95
C ALA A 32 10.48 -14.31 -9.98
N LEU A 33 9.14 -14.44 -10.08
CA LEU A 33 8.47 -15.34 -11.02
C LEU A 33 8.24 -14.68 -12.39
N TRP A 34 7.64 -13.50 -12.41
CA TRP A 34 7.12 -12.83 -13.61
C TRP A 34 7.77 -11.48 -13.87
N GLY A 35 8.95 -11.25 -13.32
CA GLY A 35 9.69 -10.02 -13.56
C GLY A 35 8.91 -8.76 -13.19
N ARG A 36 8.71 -7.86 -14.14
CA ARG A 36 8.07 -6.56 -13.93
C ARG A 36 6.56 -6.54 -14.17
N LEU A 37 5.87 -7.67 -13.95
CA LEU A 37 4.42 -7.75 -14.13
C LEU A 37 3.67 -6.67 -13.35
N TRP A 38 4.05 -6.45 -12.07
CA TRP A 38 3.45 -5.37 -11.28
C TRP A 38 3.66 -3.99 -11.91
N CYS A 39 4.87 -3.68 -12.35
CA CYS A 39 5.20 -2.39 -12.95
C CYS A 39 4.45 -2.16 -14.27
N GLY A 40 4.28 -3.22 -15.08
CA GLY A 40 3.63 -3.11 -16.37
C GLY A 40 2.12 -2.94 -16.31
N TYR A 41 1.44 -3.55 -15.31
CA TYR A 41 -0.02 -3.67 -15.33
C TYR A 41 -0.74 -3.10 -14.11
N THR A 42 -0.14 -3.14 -12.92
CA THR A 42 -0.84 -2.85 -11.68
C THR A 42 -0.32 -1.59 -10.99
N CYS A 43 0.92 -1.19 -11.26
CA CYS A 43 1.52 0.00 -10.65
C CYS A 43 0.68 1.25 -10.94
N PRO A 44 0.29 2.02 -9.91
CA PRO A 44 -0.50 3.23 -10.10
C PRO A 44 0.10 4.19 -11.14
N GLN A 45 1.42 4.39 -11.13
CA GLN A 45 2.09 5.25 -12.09
C GLN A 45 1.83 4.82 -13.55
N THR A 46 1.94 3.52 -13.83
CA THR A 46 1.71 2.97 -15.17
C THR A 46 0.25 3.08 -15.58
N VAL A 47 -0.67 2.79 -14.65
CA VAL A 47 -2.12 2.88 -14.90
C VAL A 47 -2.54 4.32 -15.20
N TRP A 48 -2.13 5.29 -14.36
CA TRP A 48 -2.45 6.70 -14.62
C TRP A 48 -1.80 7.22 -15.89
N THR A 49 -0.56 6.86 -16.17
CA THR A 49 0.11 7.22 -17.42
C THR A 49 -0.65 6.66 -18.63
N ALA A 50 -1.13 5.40 -18.56
CA ALA A 50 -1.93 4.79 -19.63
C ALA A 50 -3.27 5.53 -19.84
N ILE A 51 -3.97 5.91 -18.75
CA ILE A 51 -5.21 6.71 -18.82
C ILE A 51 -4.94 8.08 -19.48
N PHE A 52 -3.87 8.75 -19.07
CA PHE A 52 -3.49 10.06 -19.64
C PHE A 52 -3.11 9.93 -21.12
N MET A 53 -2.39 8.90 -21.51
CA MET A 53 -2.06 8.60 -22.91
C MET A 53 -3.33 8.28 -23.73
N TYR A 54 -4.29 7.55 -23.17
CA TYR A 54 -5.58 7.30 -23.83
C TYR A 54 -6.34 8.60 -24.10
N ILE A 55 -6.43 9.50 -23.11
CA ILE A 55 -7.05 10.82 -23.24
C ILE A 55 -6.32 11.63 -24.34
N GLU A 56 -4.99 11.62 -24.32
CA GLU A 56 -4.17 12.29 -25.32
C GLU A 56 -4.45 11.75 -26.73
N GLN A 57 -4.49 10.44 -26.90
CA GLN A 57 -4.80 9.80 -28.17
C GLN A 57 -6.23 10.12 -28.65
N ARG A 58 -7.18 10.22 -27.72
CA ARG A 58 -8.59 10.52 -28.04
C ARG A 58 -8.79 11.93 -28.56
N PHE A 59 -8.06 12.91 -28.04
CA PHE A 59 -8.24 14.32 -28.41
C PHE A 59 -7.23 14.81 -29.48
N GLU A 60 -5.97 14.41 -29.38
CA GLU A 60 -4.92 14.84 -30.30
C GLU A 60 -4.69 13.84 -31.45
N GLY A 61 -5.03 12.58 -31.27
CA GLY A 61 -4.88 11.52 -32.24
C GLY A 61 -3.62 10.67 -32.07
N SER A 62 -3.27 9.91 -33.12
CA SER A 62 -2.11 9.02 -33.12
C SER A 62 -0.79 9.79 -32.94
N ARG A 63 0.30 9.09 -32.63
CA ARG A 63 1.65 9.68 -32.44
C ARG A 63 2.03 10.61 -33.60
N ASN A 64 1.86 10.16 -34.84
CA ASN A 64 2.22 10.97 -36.00
C ASN A 64 1.33 12.21 -36.14
N GLN A 65 0.03 12.11 -35.80
CA GLN A 65 -0.87 13.25 -35.79
C GLN A 65 -0.51 14.26 -34.68
N ARG A 66 -0.05 13.79 -33.51
CA ARG A 66 0.42 14.66 -32.42
C ARG A 66 1.68 15.42 -32.81
N ILE A 67 2.66 14.74 -33.40
CA ILE A 67 3.88 15.38 -33.92
C ILE A 67 3.55 16.50 -34.91
N LYS A 68 2.66 16.23 -35.90
CA LYS A 68 2.22 17.26 -36.85
C LYS A 68 1.51 18.41 -36.16
N LEU A 69 0.60 18.11 -35.22
CA LEU A 69 -0.13 19.11 -34.42
C LEU A 69 0.83 20.02 -33.65
N ASP A 70 1.91 19.46 -33.09
CA ASP A 70 2.90 20.22 -32.33
C ASP A 70 3.72 21.15 -33.22
N GLN A 71 3.99 20.77 -34.47
CA GLN A 71 4.70 21.57 -35.46
C GLN A 71 3.81 22.65 -36.09
N GLU A 72 2.48 22.48 -36.07
CA GLU A 72 1.56 23.49 -36.61
C GLU A 72 1.65 24.81 -35.82
N PRO A 73 1.49 25.96 -36.49
CA PRO A 73 1.39 27.25 -35.79
C PRO A 73 0.13 27.26 -34.89
N MET A 74 0.08 28.16 -33.89
CA MET A 74 -1.05 28.28 -32.98
C MET A 74 -2.33 28.60 -33.79
N SER A 75 -3.32 27.70 -33.73
CA SER A 75 -4.61 27.82 -34.36
C SER A 75 -5.73 27.47 -33.38
N TRP A 76 -6.96 27.93 -33.66
CA TRP A 76 -8.12 27.57 -32.80
C TRP A 76 -8.33 26.06 -32.70
N ARG A 77 -8.05 25.31 -33.73
CA ARG A 77 -8.06 23.83 -33.74
C ARG A 77 -7.04 23.25 -32.78
N LYS A 78 -5.80 23.75 -32.84
CA LYS A 78 -4.71 23.31 -31.92
C LYS A 78 -5.05 23.65 -30.50
N LEU A 79 -5.50 24.89 -30.25
CA LEU A 79 -5.87 25.35 -28.88
C LEU A 79 -6.99 24.45 -28.31
N ARG A 80 -8.06 24.23 -29.04
CA ARG A 80 -9.19 23.38 -28.60
C ARG A 80 -8.72 21.96 -28.24
N LYS A 81 -7.93 21.32 -29.10
CA LYS A 81 -7.42 19.97 -28.83
C LYS A 81 -6.56 19.90 -27.59
N LYS A 82 -5.63 20.85 -27.44
CA LYS A 82 -4.74 20.93 -26.26
C LYS A 82 -5.56 21.19 -24.99
N THR A 83 -6.50 22.12 -25.02
CA THR A 83 -7.38 22.42 -23.87
C THR A 83 -8.19 21.19 -23.47
N LEU A 84 -8.82 20.49 -24.39
CA LEU A 84 -9.61 19.28 -24.09
C LEU A 84 -8.75 18.18 -23.47
N LYS A 85 -7.51 17.99 -23.96
CA LYS A 85 -6.56 17.05 -23.36
C LYS A 85 -6.26 17.44 -21.91
N HIS A 86 -5.87 18.69 -21.66
CA HIS A 86 -5.51 19.14 -20.32
C HIS A 86 -6.70 19.18 -19.37
N CYS A 87 -7.90 19.49 -19.84
CA CYS A 87 -9.14 19.35 -19.08
C CYS A 87 -9.38 17.89 -18.67
N GLY A 88 -9.23 16.96 -19.60
CA GLY A 88 -9.37 15.52 -19.31
C GLY A 88 -8.34 15.03 -18.29
N TRP A 89 -7.09 15.44 -18.43
CA TRP A 89 -6.04 15.14 -17.47
C TRP A 89 -6.34 15.75 -16.09
N GLY A 90 -6.78 17.01 -16.06
CA GLY A 90 -7.17 17.71 -14.83
C GLY A 90 -8.33 17.05 -14.10
N LEU A 91 -9.34 16.57 -14.84
CA LEU A 91 -10.46 15.83 -14.25
C LEU A 91 -10.04 14.52 -13.60
N VAL A 92 -9.21 13.73 -14.27
CA VAL A 92 -8.68 12.47 -13.71
C VAL A 92 -7.80 12.76 -12.48
N ALA A 93 -6.93 13.77 -12.55
CA ALA A 93 -6.09 14.17 -11.46
C ALA A 93 -6.90 14.66 -10.25
N ALA A 94 -7.90 15.52 -10.46
CA ALA A 94 -8.79 16.00 -9.42
C ALA A 94 -9.60 14.86 -8.79
N PHE A 95 -10.11 13.94 -9.61
CA PHE A 95 -10.80 12.75 -9.09
C PHE A 95 -9.89 11.88 -8.23
N THR A 96 -8.62 11.72 -8.63
CA THR A 96 -7.63 10.98 -7.82
C THR A 96 -7.37 11.66 -6.48
N GLY A 97 -7.15 12.98 -6.47
CA GLY A 97 -6.94 13.74 -5.24
C GLY A 97 -8.15 13.69 -4.30
N LEU A 98 -9.37 13.86 -4.85
CA LEU A 98 -10.61 13.71 -4.10
C LEU A 98 -10.75 12.32 -3.50
N THR A 99 -10.55 11.28 -4.30
CA THR A 99 -10.66 9.89 -3.84
C THR A 99 -9.69 9.61 -2.69
N PHE A 100 -8.45 10.07 -2.80
CA PHE A 100 -7.45 9.86 -1.75
C PHE A 100 -7.84 10.55 -0.44
N VAL A 101 -8.24 11.81 -0.49
CA VAL A 101 -8.62 12.57 0.71
C VAL A 101 -9.94 12.05 1.29
N SER A 102 -10.81 11.44 0.47
CA SER A 102 -12.07 10.84 0.92
C SER A 102 -11.91 9.64 1.88
N TYR A 103 -10.71 9.07 1.98
CA TYR A 103 -10.41 8.08 3.02
C TYR A 103 -10.29 8.69 4.42
N PHE A 104 -10.05 9.99 4.52
CA PHE A 104 -9.86 10.70 5.79
C PHE A 104 -11.04 11.63 6.12
N VAL A 105 -11.66 12.22 5.11
CA VAL A 105 -12.82 13.12 5.24
C VAL A 105 -13.98 12.55 4.43
N PRO A 106 -15.18 12.40 5.00
CA PRO A 106 -16.32 11.83 4.28
C PRO A 106 -16.57 12.54 2.94
N ALA A 107 -16.60 11.78 1.85
CA ALA A 107 -16.77 12.32 0.49
C ALA A 107 -18.04 13.16 0.34
N ARG A 108 -19.11 12.83 1.09
CA ARG A 108 -20.40 13.57 1.10
C ARG A 108 -20.28 14.99 1.65
N GLN A 109 -19.28 15.24 2.48
CA GLN A 109 -18.96 16.57 3.03
C GLN A 109 -17.88 17.25 2.19
N LEU A 110 -16.81 16.52 1.86
CA LEU A 110 -15.66 17.07 1.15
C LEU A 110 -16.03 17.70 -0.20
N LEU A 111 -16.89 17.05 -1.00
CA LEU A 111 -17.21 17.55 -2.33
C LEU A 111 -18.04 18.84 -2.29
N PRO A 112 -19.17 18.95 -1.54
CA PRO A 112 -19.88 20.22 -1.37
C PRO A 112 -19.01 21.33 -0.79
N ASP A 113 -18.20 21.02 0.24
CA ASP A 113 -17.38 22.02 0.92
C ASP A 113 -16.30 22.59 0.00
N LEU A 114 -15.70 21.77 -0.88
CA LEU A 114 -14.78 22.24 -1.90
C LEU A 114 -15.49 23.14 -2.94
N LEU A 115 -16.71 22.78 -3.36
CA LEU A 115 -17.47 23.57 -4.35
C LEU A 115 -17.96 24.91 -3.79
N THR A 116 -18.23 24.97 -2.49
CA THR A 116 -18.67 26.20 -1.79
C THR A 116 -17.50 26.99 -1.17
N PHE A 117 -16.26 26.54 -1.35
CA PHE A 117 -15.06 27.11 -0.74
C PHE A 117 -15.09 27.17 0.79
N SER A 118 -15.84 26.28 1.42
CA SER A 118 -15.95 26.14 2.88
C SER A 118 -15.15 24.96 3.45
N ALA A 119 -14.42 24.23 2.60
CA ALA A 119 -13.60 23.12 3.01
C ALA A 119 -12.47 23.56 3.97
N ASP A 120 -12.17 22.69 4.95
CA ASP A 120 -10.99 22.87 5.77
C ASP A 120 -9.73 23.05 4.92
N LEU A 121 -8.90 24.03 5.31
CA LEU A 121 -7.67 24.37 4.55
C LEU A 121 -6.74 23.17 4.40
N GLY A 122 -6.66 22.29 5.42
CA GLY A 122 -5.86 21.05 5.37
C GLY A 122 -6.40 20.11 4.30
N ALA A 123 -7.68 19.79 4.32
CA ALA A 123 -8.31 18.90 3.34
C ALA A 123 -8.18 19.45 1.91
N ALA A 124 -8.46 20.74 1.71
CA ALA A 124 -8.35 21.39 0.40
C ALA A 124 -6.91 21.38 -0.14
N SER A 125 -5.91 21.65 0.72
CA SER A 125 -4.49 21.63 0.33
C SER A 125 -4.02 20.21 -0.05
N PHE A 126 -4.46 19.17 0.65
CA PHE A 126 -4.15 17.78 0.28
C PHE A 126 -4.82 17.35 -1.03
N VAL A 127 -6.08 17.74 -1.28
CA VAL A 127 -6.73 17.49 -2.57
C VAL A 127 -5.92 18.13 -3.70
N LEU A 128 -5.50 19.39 -3.54
CA LEU A 128 -4.70 20.09 -4.52
C LEU A 128 -3.33 19.43 -4.72
N LEU A 129 -2.65 19.05 -3.63
CA LEU A 129 -1.35 18.39 -3.66
C LEU A 129 -1.40 17.08 -4.44
N PHE A 130 -2.32 16.18 -4.10
CA PHE A 130 -2.45 14.89 -4.78
C PHE A 130 -2.92 15.03 -6.23
N SER A 131 -3.78 16.00 -6.52
CA SER A 131 -4.19 16.31 -7.89
C SER A 131 -3.01 16.83 -8.71
N ALA A 132 -2.26 17.78 -8.19
CA ALA A 132 -1.07 18.32 -8.87
C ALA A 132 0.00 17.24 -9.05
N ALA A 133 0.26 16.42 -8.04
CA ALA A 133 1.21 15.32 -8.12
C ALA A 133 0.81 14.32 -9.20
N THR A 134 -0.47 13.89 -9.25
CA THR A 134 -0.98 12.98 -10.29
C THR A 134 -0.84 13.60 -11.67
N TYR A 135 -1.23 14.87 -11.83
CA TYR A 135 -1.16 15.58 -13.08
C TYR A 135 0.28 15.70 -13.63
N ILE A 136 1.23 16.01 -12.77
CA ILE A 136 2.64 16.15 -13.13
C ILE A 136 3.25 14.78 -13.41
N ASN A 137 3.05 13.80 -12.53
CA ASN A 137 3.65 12.48 -12.65
C ASN A 137 3.14 11.73 -13.90
N ALA A 138 1.82 11.69 -14.11
CA ALA A 138 1.24 10.94 -15.23
C ALA A 138 1.26 11.73 -16.56
N GLY A 139 1.21 13.06 -16.50
CA GLY A 139 1.18 13.91 -17.68
C GLY A 139 2.56 14.23 -18.28
N TYR A 140 3.52 14.59 -17.41
CA TYR A 140 4.82 15.10 -17.83
C TYR A 140 5.99 14.19 -17.51
N LEU A 141 6.07 13.66 -16.28
CA LEU A 141 7.19 12.82 -15.87
C LEU A 141 7.09 11.40 -16.43
N ARG A 142 5.88 10.84 -16.46
CA ARG A 142 5.57 9.53 -17.05
C ARG A 142 6.60 8.45 -16.65
N GLU A 143 7.29 7.92 -17.65
CA GLU A 143 8.31 6.89 -17.51
C GLU A 143 9.53 7.32 -16.70
N LYS A 144 9.86 8.62 -16.65
CA LYS A 144 10.97 9.13 -15.83
C LYS A 144 10.80 8.84 -14.35
N VAL A 145 9.54 8.76 -13.86
CA VAL A 145 9.28 8.32 -12.50
C VAL A 145 9.79 6.90 -12.29
N CYS A 146 9.61 6.01 -13.28
CA CYS A 146 10.04 4.61 -13.19
C CYS A 146 11.56 4.45 -13.35
N THR A 147 12.19 5.22 -14.25
CA THR A 147 13.62 5.10 -14.55
C THR A 147 14.52 5.80 -13.54
N ASP A 148 14.12 7.00 -13.09
CA ASP A 148 14.99 7.88 -12.32
C ASP A 148 14.60 8.00 -10.84
N MET A 149 13.29 7.97 -10.54
CA MET A 149 12.79 8.28 -9.20
C MET A 149 12.43 7.04 -8.38
N CYS A 150 11.97 5.96 -9.03
CA CYS A 150 11.46 4.78 -8.32
C CYS A 150 12.61 3.87 -7.86
N PRO A 151 12.87 3.75 -6.54
CA PRO A 151 13.93 2.87 -6.05
C PRO A 151 13.63 1.39 -6.34
N TYR A 152 12.34 1.02 -6.39
CA TYR A 152 11.92 -0.35 -6.63
C TYR A 152 12.35 -0.88 -8.01
N ALA A 153 12.36 -0.04 -9.04
CA ALA A 153 12.80 -0.43 -10.38
C ALA A 153 14.27 -0.93 -10.40
N ARG A 154 15.11 -0.35 -9.57
CA ARG A 154 16.53 -0.79 -9.40
C ARG A 154 16.62 -2.09 -8.60
N PHE A 155 15.85 -2.22 -7.51
CA PHE A 155 15.82 -3.46 -6.73
C PHE A 155 15.33 -4.65 -7.57
N GLN A 156 14.32 -4.46 -8.42
CA GLN A 156 13.81 -5.51 -9.27
C GLN A 156 14.86 -6.10 -10.21
N SER A 157 15.72 -5.27 -10.80
CA SER A 157 16.74 -5.73 -11.76
C SER A 157 17.73 -6.73 -11.13
N VAL A 158 18.01 -6.60 -9.83
CA VAL A 158 18.88 -7.52 -9.08
C VAL A 158 18.14 -8.82 -8.69
N MET A 159 16.82 -8.81 -8.67
CA MET A 159 16.01 -9.98 -8.29
C MET A 159 15.81 -10.98 -9.44
N PHE A 160 16.04 -10.56 -10.68
CA PHE A 160 15.89 -11.42 -11.85
C PHE A 160 16.93 -12.54 -11.86
N ASP A 161 16.54 -13.68 -12.38
CA ASP A 161 17.42 -14.78 -12.71
C ASP A 161 17.07 -15.34 -14.10
N LYS A 162 17.85 -16.31 -14.54
CA LYS A 162 17.66 -16.93 -15.85
C LYS A 162 16.32 -17.64 -16.07
N ASN A 163 15.55 -17.86 -14.99
CA ASN A 163 14.23 -18.47 -15.03
C ASN A 163 13.09 -17.43 -14.96
N THR A 164 13.41 -16.17 -14.63
CA THR A 164 12.41 -15.09 -14.53
C THR A 164 11.81 -14.80 -15.91
N LEU A 165 10.49 -14.76 -16.01
CA LEU A 165 9.80 -14.38 -17.23
C LEU A 165 9.92 -12.87 -17.46
N VAL A 166 10.49 -12.47 -18.58
CA VAL A 166 10.66 -11.08 -19.00
C VAL A 166 10.24 -10.92 -20.48
N VAL A 167 9.94 -9.69 -20.89
CA VAL A 167 9.72 -9.40 -22.30
C VAL A 167 11.02 -9.49 -23.05
N THR A 168 11.09 -10.34 -24.05
CA THR A 168 12.31 -10.60 -24.84
C THR A 168 12.01 -10.65 -26.33
N TYR A 169 13.03 -10.43 -27.13
CA TYR A 169 13.04 -10.61 -28.56
C TYR A 169 13.77 -11.93 -28.91
N ASP A 170 13.16 -12.73 -29.74
CA ASP A 170 13.76 -13.98 -30.22
C ASP A 170 14.77 -13.67 -31.35
N THR A 171 16.05 -13.61 -30.97
CA THR A 171 17.16 -13.29 -31.89
C THR A 171 17.38 -14.37 -32.93
N ASP A 172 17.23 -15.65 -32.56
CA ASP A 172 17.47 -16.79 -33.45
C ASP A 172 16.46 -16.82 -34.58
N ARG A 173 15.24 -16.41 -34.28
CA ARG A 173 14.18 -16.31 -35.26
C ARG A 173 14.16 -14.98 -36.04
N GLY A 174 14.55 -13.90 -35.37
CA GLY A 174 14.40 -12.53 -35.85
C GLY A 174 15.55 -11.99 -36.70
N GLU A 175 16.76 -12.49 -36.45
CA GLU A 175 17.97 -12.02 -37.11
C GLU A 175 18.37 -12.93 -38.31
N PRO A 176 19.08 -12.40 -39.32
CA PRO A 176 19.33 -10.98 -39.57
C PRO A 176 18.06 -10.23 -39.97
N ARG A 177 17.80 -9.09 -39.32
CA ARG A 177 16.66 -8.22 -39.61
C ARG A 177 16.83 -7.50 -40.94
N GLY A 178 15.73 -7.27 -41.66
CA GLY A 178 15.80 -6.53 -42.90
C GLY A 178 14.43 -6.18 -43.47
N SER A 179 14.33 -5.03 -44.12
CA SER A 179 13.09 -4.53 -44.72
C SER A 179 12.63 -5.45 -45.85
N ARG A 180 11.37 -5.89 -45.81
CA ARG A 180 10.74 -6.63 -46.93
C ARG A 180 9.32 -6.17 -47.20
N LYS A 181 8.90 -6.33 -48.45
CA LYS A 181 7.53 -6.01 -48.85
C LYS A 181 6.56 -7.11 -48.40
N ARG A 182 5.32 -6.72 -48.15
CA ARG A 182 4.23 -7.65 -47.81
C ARG A 182 4.10 -8.70 -48.93
N PHE A 183 4.01 -9.96 -48.56
CA PHE A 183 3.92 -11.11 -49.47
C PHE A 183 5.16 -11.37 -50.35
N ALA A 184 6.28 -10.67 -50.14
CA ALA A 184 7.52 -11.08 -50.78
C ALA A 184 8.02 -12.39 -50.19
N SER A 185 8.57 -13.28 -51.01
CA SER A 185 9.21 -14.49 -50.53
C SER A 185 10.36 -14.13 -49.59
N LYS A 186 10.43 -14.80 -48.42
CA LYS A 186 11.52 -14.65 -47.47
C LYS A 186 12.80 -15.19 -48.13
N GLU A 187 13.84 -14.37 -48.18
CA GLU A 187 15.16 -14.86 -48.59
C GLU A 187 15.67 -15.88 -47.56
N SER A 188 16.37 -16.88 -48.02
CA SER A 188 16.83 -18.04 -47.18
C SER A 188 17.66 -17.63 -45.96
N HIS A 189 18.25 -16.45 -45.97
CA HIS A 189 19.10 -15.91 -44.89
C HIS A 189 18.46 -14.80 -44.07
N GLN A 190 17.20 -14.36 -44.35
CA GLN A 190 16.52 -13.30 -43.59
C GLN A 190 15.73 -13.85 -42.41
N GLY A 191 15.84 -13.19 -41.24
CA GLY A 191 15.00 -13.44 -40.11
C GLY A 191 13.55 -12.97 -40.29
N ASP A 192 12.69 -13.12 -39.30
CA ASP A 192 11.31 -12.70 -39.34
C ASP A 192 11.13 -11.19 -39.08
N CYS A 193 12.12 -10.54 -38.46
CA CYS A 193 12.07 -9.11 -38.20
C CYS A 193 12.24 -8.29 -39.49
N ILE A 194 11.24 -7.45 -39.78
CA ILE A 194 11.25 -6.58 -40.96
C ILE A 194 11.83 -5.19 -40.70
N ASP A 195 12.44 -4.99 -39.55
CA ASP A 195 13.05 -3.72 -39.15
C ASP A 195 12.12 -2.50 -39.18
N CYS A 196 10.86 -2.67 -38.80
CA CYS A 196 9.85 -1.61 -38.83
C CYS A 196 9.90 -0.65 -37.65
N GLU A 197 10.73 -0.92 -36.62
CA GLU A 197 10.89 -0.11 -35.41
C GLU A 197 9.62 0.17 -34.62
N LEU A 198 8.51 -0.51 -34.93
CA LEU A 198 7.24 -0.23 -34.24
C LEU A 198 7.31 -0.60 -32.75
N CYS A 199 8.06 -1.65 -32.39
CA CYS A 199 8.30 -2.03 -31.00
C CYS A 199 9.00 -0.92 -30.20
N VAL A 200 9.92 -0.17 -30.83
CA VAL A 200 10.59 0.98 -30.21
C VAL A 200 9.63 2.18 -30.10
N GLN A 201 8.84 2.42 -31.14
CA GLN A 201 7.93 3.58 -31.20
C GLN A 201 6.79 3.51 -30.19
N VAL A 202 6.34 2.30 -29.84
CA VAL A 202 5.28 2.10 -28.84
C VAL A 202 5.82 2.01 -27.42
N CYS A 203 7.12 1.84 -27.25
CA CYS A 203 7.73 1.70 -25.95
C CYS A 203 7.63 3.00 -25.15
N PRO A 204 7.00 3.02 -23.97
CA PRO A 204 6.88 4.21 -23.16
C PRO A 204 8.25 4.70 -22.63
N THR A 205 9.18 3.80 -22.39
CA THR A 205 10.55 4.12 -21.93
C THR A 205 11.53 4.35 -23.09
N GLY A 206 11.09 4.14 -24.33
CA GLY A 206 11.89 4.43 -25.54
C GLY A 206 13.04 3.44 -25.79
N ILE A 207 13.04 2.26 -25.17
CA ILE A 207 14.08 1.24 -25.37
C ILE A 207 13.86 0.48 -26.69
N ASP A 208 14.93 -0.05 -27.25
CA ASP A 208 14.86 -1.05 -28.31
C ASP A 208 14.98 -2.46 -27.69
N ILE A 209 13.86 -3.18 -27.66
CA ILE A 209 13.81 -4.52 -27.06
C ILE A 209 14.62 -5.54 -27.88
N ARG A 210 14.97 -5.22 -29.13
CA ARG A 210 15.77 -6.08 -30.01
C ARG A 210 17.24 -6.15 -29.59
N ASP A 211 17.69 -5.15 -28.83
CA ASP A 211 19.05 -5.12 -28.27
C ASP A 211 19.13 -5.87 -26.93
N GLY A 212 18.10 -6.64 -26.59
CA GLY A 212 18.00 -7.43 -25.37
C GLY A 212 17.27 -6.74 -24.22
N LEU A 213 17.29 -7.40 -23.08
CA LEU A 213 16.64 -6.89 -21.86
C LEU A 213 17.42 -5.69 -21.31
N GLN A 214 16.72 -4.57 -21.15
CA GLN A 214 17.26 -3.35 -20.57
C GLN A 214 16.58 -3.08 -19.24
N TYR A 215 17.30 -2.44 -18.32
CA TYR A 215 16.78 -2.18 -16.96
C TYR A 215 15.62 -1.19 -16.95
N GLU A 216 15.49 -0.37 -17.98
CA GLU A 216 14.38 0.59 -18.18
C GLU A 216 13.07 -0.09 -18.61
N CYS A 217 13.12 -1.33 -19.07
CA CYS A 217 11.92 -2.06 -19.48
C CYS A 217 10.96 -2.22 -18.28
N ILE A 218 9.74 -1.72 -18.39
CA ILE A 218 8.70 -1.85 -17.35
C ILE A 218 7.82 -3.10 -17.51
N GLY A 219 8.07 -3.93 -18.53
CA GLY A 219 7.30 -5.16 -18.76
C GLY A 219 5.86 -4.96 -19.22
N CYS A 220 5.53 -3.83 -19.84
CA CYS A 220 4.16 -3.47 -20.21
C CYS A 220 3.60 -4.19 -21.44
N ALA A 221 4.42 -5.00 -22.16
CA ALA A 221 4.06 -5.80 -23.33
C ALA A 221 3.56 -5.04 -24.57
N LEU A 222 3.55 -3.71 -24.60
CA LEU A 222 3.11 -2.94 -25.78
C LEU A 222 3.90 -3.27 -27.06
N CYS A 223 5.18 -3.62 -26.92
CA CYS A 223 6.03 -4.08 -28.02
C CYS A 223 5.62 -5.46 -28.53
N ILE A 224 5.05 -6.34 -27.70
CA ILE A 224 4.51 -7.64 -28.09
C ILE A 224 3.32 -7.43 -29.02
N ASP A 225 2.32 -6.67 -28.58
CA ASP A 225 1.09 -6.40 -29.35
C ASP A 225 1.42 -5.70 -30.68
N ALA A 226 2.34 -4.74 -30.64
CA ALA A 226 2.79 -4.02 -31.82
C ALA A 226 3.49 -4.97 -32.83
N CYS A 227 4.40 -5.81 -32.36
CA CYS A 227 5.11 -6.78 -33.20
C CYS A 227 4.16 -7.82 -33.76
N ASP A 228 3.27 -8.40 -32.94
CA ASP A 228 2.29 -9.39 -33.40
C ASP A 228 1.35 -8.83 -34.47
N SER A 229 0.93 -7.57 -34.35
CA SER A 229 0.13 -6.91 -35.37
C SER A 229 0.86 -6.79 -36.71
N VAL A 230 2.18 -6.63 -36.69
CA VAL A 230 3.01 -6.58 -37.87
C VAL A 230 3.22 -7.99 -38.46
N MET A 231 3.54 -8.96 -37.60
CA MET A 231 3.72 -10.35 -37.98
C MET A 231 2.48 -10.91 -38.66
N GLU A 232 1.29 -10.61 -38.14
CA GLU A 232 0.00 -10.99 -38.73
C GLU A 232 -0.18 -10.37 -40.14
N LYS A 233 0.14 -9.08 -40.31
CA LYS A 233 0.08 -8.41 -41.60
C LYS A 233 1.07 -8.96 -42.62
N MET A 234 2.22 -9.48 -42.13
CA MET A 234 3.25 -10.07 -42.98
C MET A 234 3.01 -11.56 -43.29
N GLY A 235 2.02 -12.19 -42.62
CA GLY A 235 1.78 -13.63 -42.73
C GLY A 235 2.82 -14.48 -42.00
N SER A 236 3.57 -13.91 -41.06
CA SER A 236 4.56 -14.60 -40.24
C SER A 236 3.94 -15.02 -38.89
N PRO A 237 4.42 -16.09 -38.24
CA PRO A 237 3.93 -16.51 -36.97
C PRO A 237 4.16 -15.42 -35.90
N LYS A 238 3.19 -15.24 -34.98
CA LYS A 238 3.30 -14.35 -33.82
C LYS A 238 4.37 -14.78 -32.85
N GLY A 239 4.65 -13.93 -31.82
CA GLY A 239 5.58 -14.24 -30.75
C GLY A 239 7.05 -14.05 -31.08
N LEU A 240 7.39 -13.17 -32.01
CA LEU A 240 8.77 -12.75 -32.27
C LEU A 240 9.29 -11.89 -31.09
N VAL A 241 8.44 -11.09 -30.49
CA VAL A 241 8.63 -10.48 -29.19
C VAL A 241 7.62 -11.11 -28.25
N GLY A 242 8.05 -11.60 -27.10
CA GLY A 242 7.16 -12.32 -26.19
C GLY A 242 7.71 -12.40 -24.75
N TYR A 243 6.92 -13.01 -23.88
CA TYR A 243 7.40 -13.34 -22.53
C TYR A 243 8.17 -14.65 -22.60
N ALA A 244 9.45 -14.61 -22.29
CA ALA A 244 10.29 -15.81 -22.17
C ALA A 244 11.32 -15.65 -21.04
N SER A 245 11.85 -16.75 -20.58
CA SER A 245 13.03 -16.76 -19.70
C SER A 245 14.30 -16.99 -20.54
N GLU A 246 15.44 -16.55 -20.04
CA GLU A 246 16.73 -16.78 -20.71
C GLU A 246 16.99 -18.28 -20.96
N ASN A 247 16.66 -19.11 -19.96
CA ASN A 247 16.77 -20.56 -20.10
C ASN A 247 15.83 -21.15 -21.16
N ALA A 248 14.62 -20.63 -21.30
CA ALA A 248 13.67 -21.07 -22.32
C ALA A 248 14.16 -20.71 -23.74
N LEU A 249 14.73 -19.51 -23.92
CA LEU A 249 15.33 -19.10 -25.19
C LEU A 249 16.57 -19.96 -25.55
N ALA A 250 17.36 -20.36 -24.54
CA ALA A 250 18.50 -21.27 -24.71
C ALA A 250 18.09 -22.75 -24.90
N GLY A 251 16.79 -23.06 -25.03
CA GLY A 251 16.26 -24.40 -25.18
C GLY A 251 16.42 -25.28 -23.92
N GLN A 252 16.78 -24.69 -22.79
CA GLN A 252 16.95 -25.40 -21.53
C GLN A 252 15.58 -25.55 -20.85
N LYS A 253 15.28 -26.75 -20.33
CA LYS A 253 14.08 -26.96 -19.52
C LYS A 253 14.23 -26.23 -18.18
N THR A 254 13.30 -25.36 -17.87
CA THR A 254 13.16 -24.79 -16.52
C THR A 254 12.83 -25.91 -15.55
N THR A 255 13.80 -26.32 -14.76
CA THR A 255 13.62 -27.40 -13.78
C THR A 255 13.21 -26.81 -12.43
N GLY A 256 11.91 -26.99 -12.10
CA GLY A 256 11.40 -26.74 -10.75
C GLY A 256 11.30 -25.27 -10.31
N ILE A 257 10.76 -25.09 -9.11
CA ILE A 257 10.69 -23.78 -8.44
C ILE A 257 12.05 -23.51 -7.80
N PRO A 258 12.75 -22.40 -8.13
CA PRO A 258 14.01 -22.05 -7.50
C PRO A 258 13.89 -21.96 -5.97
N PRO A 259 14.90 -22.37 -5.19
CA PRO A 259 14.84 -22.38 -3.72
C PRO A 259 14.57 -20.99 -3.12
N LYS A 260 14.99 -19.93 -3.78
CA LYS A 260 14.67 -18.55 -3.35
C LYS A 260 13.17 -18.25 -3.38
N ILE A 261 12.44 -18.76 -4.38
CA ILE A 261 10.99 -18.57 -4.49
C ILE A 261 10.28 -19.35 -3.39
N LEU A 262 10.74 -20.58 -3.11
CA LEU A 262 10.22 -21.37 -1.99
C LEU A 262 10.42 -20.62 -0.65
N GLY A 263 11.57 -19.95 -0.47
CA GLY A 263 11.85 -19.10 0.69
C GLY A 263 10.87 -17.92 0.80
N TYR A 264 10.57 -17.24 -0.29
CA TYR A 264 9.58 -16.14 -0.30
C TYR A 264 8.17 -16.64 -0.01
N ILE A 265 7.74 -17.76 -0.58
CA ILE A 265 6.44 -18.35 -0.30
C ILE A 265 6.35 -18.78 1.17
N ALA A 266 7.39 -19.41 1.72
CA ALA A 266 7.42 -19.80 3.13
C ALA A 266 7.32 -18.57 4.05
N ALA A 267 8.06 -17.49 3.77
CA ALA A 267 7.98 -16.24 4.51
C ALA A 267 6.57 -15.62 4.44
N LEU A 268 5.94 -15.61 3.26
CA LEU A 268 4.56 -15.15 3.08
C LEU A 268 3.57 -15.95 3.92
N LEU A 269 3.68 -17.28 3.91
CA LEU A 269 2.78 -18.14 4.69
C LEU A 269 2.94 -17.91 6.20
N VAL A 270 4.19 -17.75 6.68
CA VAL A 270 4.45 -17.42 8.08
C VAL A 270 3.87 -16.06 8.43
N MET A 271 4.09 -15.03 7.62
CA MET A 271 3.53 -13.69 7.87
C MET A 271 2.01 -13.69 7.85
N LEU A 272 1.39 -14.43 6.92
CA LEU A 272 -0.06 -14.56 6.85
C LEU A 272 -0.63 -15.29 8.08
N ALA A 273 0.06 -16.32 8.56
CA ALA A 273 -0.32 -17.03 9.78
C ALA A 273 -0.22 -16.12 11.02
N LEU A 274 0.86 -15.34 11.15
CA LEU A 274 1.03 -14.38 12.23
C LEU A 274 -0.01 -13.26 12.17
N PHE A 275 -0.30 -12.73 11.00
CA PHE A 275 -1.35 -11.73 10.80
C PHE A 275 -2.72 -12.27 11.20
N THR A 276 -3.06 -13.47 10.73
CA THR A 276 -4.34 -14.12 11.04
C THR A 276 -4.45 -14.40 12.54
N SER A 277 -3.39 -14.93 13.15
CA SER A 277 -3.34 -15.14 14.60
C SER A 277 -3.51 -13.84 15.39
N SER A 278 -2.82 -12.76 14.97
CA SER A 278 -2.95 -11.45 15.60
C SER A 278 -4.36 -10.86 15.46
N LEU A 279 -5.01 -11.11 14.33
CA LEU A 279 -6.38 -10.64 14.06
C LEU A 279 -7.41 -11.36 14.95
N PHE A 280 -7.29 -12.70 15.09
CA PHE A 280 -8.22 -13.49 15.90
C PHE A 280 -7.97 -13.36 17.41
N ASN A 281 -6.73 -13.11 17.84
CA ASN A 281 -6.38 -12.92 19.25
C ASN A 281 -6.47 -11.44 19.68
N ARG A 282 -7.13 -10.59 18.93
CA ARG A 282 -7.30 -9.18 19.23
C ARG A 282 -8.16 -8.99 20.47
N SER A 283 -7.65 -8.28 21.48
CA SER A 283 -8.43 -7.90 22.65
C SER A 283 -9.45 -6.81 22.28
N LEU A 284 -10.70 -6.99 22.71
CA LEU A 284 -11.79 -6.02 22.50
C LEU A 284 -11.79 -4.88 23.54
N VAL A 285 -10.96 -4.99 24.56
CA VAL A 285 -10.74 -3.95 25.58
C VAL A 285 -9.26 -3.78 25.82
N ASP A 286 -8.84 -2.57 26.09
CA ASP A 286 -7.47 -2.25 26.49
C ASP A 286 -7.49 -1.39 27.75
N ILE A 287 -6.55 -1.64 28.66
CA ILE A 287 -6.39 -0.89 29.90
C ILE A 287 -4.96 -0.41 30.04
N SER A 288 -4.76 0.83 30.36
CA SER A 288 -3.47 1.36 30.79
C SER A 288 -3.62 2.07 32.13
N VAL A 289 -2.63 1.87 32.99
CA VAL A 289 -2.66 2.42 34.35
C VAL A 289 -1.41 3.25 34.55
N SER A 290 -1.61 4.51 34.82
CA SER A 290 -0.55 5.43 35.26
C SER A 290 -0.80 5.85 36.70
N ARG A 291 0.28 5.99 37.46
CA ARG A 291 0.20 6.51 38.78
C ARG A 291 0.33 8.02 38.77
N ASP A 292 -0.40 8.73 39.62
CA ASP A 292 -0.19 10.15 39.83
C ASP A 292 1.26 10.43 40.19
N ARG A 293 1.87 11.37 39.50
CA ARG A 293 3.28 11.79 39.72
C ARG A 293 3.42 12.85 40.80
N GLY A 294 2.32 13.48 41.21
CA GLY A 294 2.33 14.58 42.17
C GLY A 294 2.58 14.09 43.60
N GLN A 295 2.00 12.93 43.97
CA GLN A 295 2.11 12.35 45.29
C GLN A 295 2.30 10.84 45.22
N LEU A 296 3.30 10.32 45.96
CA LEU A 296 3.60 8.90 45.97
C LEU A 296 2.54 8.09 46.73
N TYR A 297 2.03 8.65 47.82
CA TYR A 297 0.97 8.08 48.67
C TYR A 297 0.30 9.19 49.47
N LEU A 298 -0.92 8.94 49.94
CA LEU A 298 -1.71 9.80 50.79
C LEU A 298 -2.01 9.06 52.11
N PRO A 299 -1.70 9.65 53.30
CA PRO A 299 -2.15 9.07 54.55
C PRO A 299 -3.67 9.13 54.66
N ALA A 300 -4.30 8.03 55.08
CA ALA A 300 -5.72 7.93 55.32
C ALA A 300 -6.07 7.64 56.79
N ALA A 301 -7.32 7.82 57.15
CA ALA A 301 -7.77 7.56 58.52
C ALA A 301 -7.55 6.08 58.90
N GLY A 302 -7.23 5.84 60.18
CA GLY A 302 -6.99 4.48 60.69
C GLY A 302 -5.63 3.89 60.33
N GLY A 303 -4.65 4.71 59.94
CA GLY A 303 -3.30 4.22 59.56
C GLY A 303 -3.23 3.61 58.16
N LEU A 304 -4.28 3.70 57.38
CA LEU A 304 -4.35 3.23 56.00
C LEU A 304 -3.61 4.18 55.04
N ILE A 305 -3.31 3.71 53.87
CA ILE A 305 -2.61 4.46 52.82
C ILE A 305 -3.42 4.40 51.53
N ASP A 306 -3.55 5.55 50.85
CA ASP A 306 -4.17 5.68 49.54
C ASP A 306 -3.08 5.95 48.50
N ASN A 307 -3.16 5.24 47.38
CA ASN A 307 -2.44 5.60 46.15
C ASN A 307 -3.43 6.00 45.07
N VAL A 308 -3.10 7.05 44.32
CA VAL A 308 -3.94 7.57 43.23
C VAL A 308 -3.43 7.03 41.92
N PHE A 309 -4.33 6.43 41.14
CA PHE A 309 -4.07 5.90 39.81
C PHE A 309 -5.00 6.56 38.81
N GLU A 310 -4.47 6.85 37.65
CA GLU A 310 -5.23 7.23 36.47
C GLU A 310 -5.34 6.00 35.59
N ILE A 311 -6.55 5.50 35.43
CA ILE A 311 -6.87 4.32 34.61
C ILE A 311 -7.50 4.78 33.33
N ARG A 312 -6.96 4.34 32.21
CA ARG A 312 -7.48 4.59 30.87
C ARG A 312 -8.01 3.29 30.32
N VAL A 313 -9.30 3.23 30.02
CA VAL A 313 -9.95 2.07 29.41
C VAL A 313 -10.38 2.44 28.00
N THR A 314 -9.94 1.67 27.01
CA THR A 314 -10.35 1.84 25.62
C THR A 314 -11.27 0.70 25.22
N ASN A 315 -12.48 1.04 24.80
CA ASN A 315 -13.40 0.06 24.23
C ASN A 315 -13.12 -0.09 22.72
N ARG A 316 -12.61 -1.25 22.31
CA ARG A 316 -12.30 -1.58 20.91
C ARG A 316 -13.44 -2.36 20.23
N SER A 317 -14.55 -2.60 20.92
CA SER A 317 -15.73 -3.24 20.33
C SER A 317 -16.57 -2.23 19.54
N ASP A 318 -17.45 -2.73 18.69
CA ASP A 318 -18.38 -1.90 17.91
C ASP A 318 -19.63 -1.49 18.69
N GLU A 319 -19.74 -1.92 19.96
CA GLU A 319 -20.88 -1.67 20.83
C GLU A 319 -20.48 -0.90 22.09
N VAL A 320 -21.43 -0.24 22.71
CA VAL A 320 -21.26 0.36 24.04
C VAL A 320 -21.06 -0.74 25.07
N ALA A 321 -20.02 -0.67 25.85
CA ALA A 321 -19.70 -1.69 26.84
C ALA A 321 -19.48 -1.08 28.25
N THR A 322 -19.97 -1.79 29.26
CA THR A 322 -19.74 -1.41 30.66
C THR A 322 -18.68 -2.36 31.26
N TYR A 323 -17.63 -1.75 31.81
CA TYR A 323 -16.52 -2.45 32.42
C TYR A 323 -16.48 -2.23 33.92
N ARG A 324 -16.23 -3.31 34.69
CA ARG A 324 -15.91 -3.25 36.11
C ARG A 324 -14.40 -3.23 36.28
N ILE A 325 -13.93 -2.30 37.13
CA ILE A 325 -12.51 -2.17 37.44
C ILE A 325 -12.23 -2.92 38.74
N GLU A 326 -11.28 -3.83 38.72
CA GLU A 326 -10.85 -4.63 39.86
C GLU A 326 -9.35 -4.41 40.10
N ALA A 327 -8.95 -4.39 41.37
CA ALA A 327 -7.54 -4.40 41.76
C ALA A 327 -7.21 -5.73 42.45
N VAL A 328 -6.23 -6.43 41.93
CA VAL A 328 -5.83 -7.76 42.38
C VAL A 328 -4.36 -7.74 42.82
N GLY A 329 -4.01 -8.52 43.83
CA GLY A 329 -2.61 -8.68 44.30
C GLY A 329 -2.30 -8.08 45.65
N ILE A 330 -3.23 -7.30 46.24
CA ILE A 330 -3.05 -6.75 47.61
C ILE A 330 -4.25 -7.18 48.47
N THR A 331 -3.98 -7.95 49.52
CA THR A 331 -5.01 -8.45 50.43
C THR A 331 -5.64 -7.31 51.23
N GLY A 332 -6.97 -7.19 51.18
CA GLY A 332 -7.70 -6.14 51.89
C GLY A 332 -7.63 -4.76 51.23
N ALA A 333 -7.13 -4.65 50.01
CA ALA A 333 -7.21 -3.39 49.28
C ALA A 333 -8.63 -3.13 48.82
N SER A 334 -9.05 -1.86 48.84
CA SER A 334 -10.36 -1.40 48.35
C SER A 334 -10.20 -0.25 47.39
N ILE A 335 -10.95 -0.31 46.31
CA ILE A 335 -11.07 0.79 45.33
C ILE A 335 -12.03 1.81 45.92
N LEU A 336 -11.64 3.08 45.94
CA LEU A 336 -12.48 4.20 46.30
C LEU A 336 -12.82 5.02 45.07
N GLY A 337 -14.06 5.00 44.68
CA GLY A 337 -14.57 5.69 43.48
C GLY A 337 -15.58 4.85 42.71
N GLU A 338 -15.76 5.16 41.44
CA GLU A 338 -16.63 4.37 40.56
C GLU A 338 -15.94 3.06 40.19
N GLU A 339 -16.58 1.94 40.51
CA GLU A 339 -16.09 0.60 40.21
C GLU A 339 -16.51 0.14 38.80
N SER A 340 -17.52 0.81 38.20
CA SER A 340 -18.03 0.49 36.86
C SER A 340 -18.12 1.72 35.97
N ILE A 341 -17.65 1.58 34.76
CA ILE A 341 -17.63 2.65 33.74
C ILE A 341 -18.30 2.17 32.47
N THR A 342 -19.06 3.03 31.83
CA THR A 342 -19.64 2.77 30.50
C THR A 342 -18.85 3.52 29.46
N VAL A 343 -18.32 2.81 28.47
CA VAL A 343 -17.44 3.36 27.43
C VAL A 343 -18.10 3.13 26.06
N LEU A 344 -18.26 4.20 25.28
CA LEU A 344 -18.80 4.11 23.94
C LEU A 344 -17.86 3.33 23.01
N SER A 345 -18.40 2.84 21.89
CA SER A 345 -17.59 2.16 20.87
C SER A 345 -16.43 3.06 20.44
N GLY A 346 -15.20 2.54 20.55
CA GLY A 346 -13.96 3.20 20.14
C GLY A 346 -13.53 4.39 20.99
N GLU A 347 -14.20 4.64 22.09
CA GLU A 347 -13.86 5.72 22.99
C GLU A 347 -12.82 5.28 24.02
N LEU A 348 -12.01 6.24 24.44
CA LEU A 348 -11.10 6.11 25.57
C LEU A 348 -11.73 6.85 26.75
N PHE A 349 -11.91 6.16 27.85
CA PHE A 349 -12.41 6.74 29.11
C PHE A 349 -11.29 6.82 30.13
N GLU A 350 -11.11 7.98 30.76
CA GLU A 350 -10.13 8.22 31.80
C GLU A 350 -10.81 8.27 33.16
N LEU A 351 -10.34 7.46 34.09
CA LEU A 351 -10.86 7.35 35.43
C LEU A 351 -9.77 7.55 36.48
N GLY A 352 -9.94 8.49 37.37
CA GLY A 352 -9.12 8.65 38.57
C GLY A 352 -9.59 7.71 39.68
N VAL A 353 -8.76 6.74 40.08
CA VAL A 353 -9.08 5.75 41.09
C VAL A 353 -8.13 5.89 42.30
N ARG A 354 -8.68 5.86 43.49
CA ARG A 354 -7.88 5.72 44.73
C ARG A 354 -7.93 4.27 45.19
N LEU A 355 -6.78 3.66 45.32
CA LEU A 355 -6.64 2.34 45.95
C LEU A 355 -6.18 2.51 47.34
N ARG A 356 -6.96 2.02 48.31
CA ARG A 356 -6.69 2.05 49.74
C ARG A 356 -6.23 0.69 50.23
N ALA A 357 -5.14 0.65 51.00
CA ALA A 357 -4.64 -0.59 51.61
C ALA A 357 -4.02 -0.34 52.98
N ASP A 358 -3.98 -1.39 53.79
CA ASP A 358 -3.25 -1.39 55.05
C ASP A 358 -1.75 -1.60 54.77
N PRO A 359 -0.86 -0.71 55.28
CA PRO A 359 0.59 -0.86 55.10
C PRO A 359 1.15 -2.18 55.64
N SER A 360 0.50 -2.78 56.67
CA SER A 360 0.91 -4.06 57.25
C SER A 360 0.75 -5.24 56.26
N ASN A 361 -0.16 -5.13 55.29
CA ASN A 361 -0.39 -6.15 54.30
C ASN A 361 0.51 -6.00 53.05
N LEU A 362 1.42 -5.03 53.05
CA LEU A 362 2.31 -4.72 51.94
C LEU A 362 3.73 -5.22 52.24
N PRO A 363 4.19 -6.28 51.56
CA PRO A 363 5.51 -6.88 51.85
C PRO A 363 6.70 -5.97 51.49
N PHE A 364 6.51 -5.09 50.47
CA PHE A 364 7.56 -4.21 49.94
C PHE A 364 7.08 -2.77 49.81
N PRO A 365 7.99 -1.76 49.81
CA PRO A 365 7.63 -0.35 49.55
C PRO A 365 6.96 -0.10 48.21
N GLY A 366 7.13 -1.00 47.21
CA GLY A 366 6.51 -0.94 45.89
C GLY A 366 5.87 -2.28 45.56
N THR A 367 4.75 -2.63 46.21
CA THR A 367 4.04 -3.89 46.00
C THR A 367 3.34 -3.88 44.66
N PRO A 368 3.52 -4.91 43.80
CA PRO A 368 2.82 -4.99 42.50
C PRO A 368 1.31 -5.12 42.71
N VAL A 369 0.53 -4.41 41.91
CA VAL A 369 -0.93 -4.46 41.84
C VAL A 369 -1.34 -4.62 40.40
N LEU A 370 -2.26 -5.54 40.16
CA LEU A 370 -2.84 -5.78 38.83
C LEU A 370 -4.22 -5.16 38.79
N PHE A 371 -4.41 -4.20 37.88
CA PHE A 371 -5.73 -3.66 37.58
C PHE A 371 -6.34 -4.43 36.44
N ARG A 372 -7.60 -4.81 36.57
CA ARG A 372 -8.35 -5.57 35.58
C ARG A 372 -9.62 -4.82 35.23
N ALA A 373 -9.86 -4.59 33.93
CA ALA A 373 -11.14 -4.12 33.42
C ALA A 373 -11.90 -5.32 32.85
N VAL A 374 -13.02 -5.69 33.44
CA VAL A 374 -13.82 -6.86 33.06
C VAL A 374 -15.16 -6.38 32.50
N SER A 375 -15.57 -6.87 31.33
CA SER A 375 -16.89 -6.57 30.77
C SER A 375 -17.99 -7.19 31.64
N ILE A 376 -18.99 -6.42 32.04
CA ILE A 376 -20.12 -6.89 32.86
C ILE A 376 -20.99 -7.89 32.08
N HIS A 377 -21.12 -7.72 30.78
CA HIS A 377 -21.96 -8.59 29.94
C HIS A 377 -21.24 -9.87 29.46
N HIS A 378 -19.91 -9.81 29.35
CA HIS A 378 -19.08 -10.92 28.90
C HIS A 378 -17.79 -10.98 29.71
N GLU A 379 -17.79 -11.72 30.82
CA GLU A 379 -16.64 -11.85 31.73
C GLU A 379 -15.36 -12.40 31.04
N ALA A 380 -15.50 -13.09 29.92
CA ALA A 380 -14.38 -13.55 29.10
C ALA A 380 -13.63 -12.37 28.41
N ILE A 381 -14.26 -11.19 28.31
CA ILE A 381 -13.65 -9.99 27.73
C ILE A 381 -13.10 -9.15 28.88
N TYR A 382 -11.79 -9.23 29.05
CA TYR A 382 -11.08 -8.45 30.05
C TYR A 382 -9.71 -8.00 29.55
N ALA A 383 -9.17 -6.98 30.18
CA ALA A 383 -7.80 -6.54 30.01
C ALA A 383 -7.16 -6.28 31.37
N GLU A 384 -5.85 -6.44 31.43
CA GLU A 384 -5.06 -6.31 32.65
C GLU A 384 -3.89 -5.35 32.43
N ALA A 385 -3.60 -4.54 33.45
CA ALA A 385 -2.42 -3.69 33.51
C ALA A 385 -1.76 -3.73 34.88
N GLU A 386 -0.46 -3.94 34.89
CA GLU A 386 0.33 -3.98 36.07
C GLU A 386 0.78 -2.57 36.50
N SER A 387 0.68 -2.28 37.79
CA SER A 387 1.21 -1.07 38.43
C SER A 387 1.81 -1.40 39.79
N ARG A 388 2.24 -0.39 40.55
CA ARG A 388 2.83 -0.60 41.88
C ARG A 388 2.17 0.29 42.90
N PHE A 389 1.75 -0.31 44.02
CA PHE A 389 1.30 0.39 45.21
C PHE A 389 2.50 0.77 46.07
N ILE A 390 2.59 2.05 46.45
CA ILE A 390 3.73 2.57 47.20
C ILE A 390 3.31 2.87 48.63
N ARG A 391 4.13 2.41 49.61
CA ARG A 391 4.08 2.80 51.00
C ARG A 391 5.35 3.55 51.42
N PRO A 392 5.30 4.33 52.50
CA PRO A 392 6.53 4.89 53.10
C PRO A 392 7.52 3.79 53.45
N ALA A 393 8.80 4.09 53.37
CA ALA A 393 9.83 3.25 53.97
C ALA A 393 9.64 3.30 55.48
N LEU A 394 9.52 2.15 56.15
CA LEU A 394 9.46 2.02 57.58
C LEU A 394 10.80 2.37 58.20
#